data_213f3232cbd985f491e42073eed73cad
#
_entry.id   213f3232cbd985f491e42073eed73cad
#
_cell.length_a   1.000
_cell.length_b   1.000
_cell.length_c   1.000
_cell.angle_alpha   90.00
_cell.angle_beta   90.00
_cell.angle_gamma   90.00
#
_symmetry.space_group_name_H-M   'P 1'
#
loop_
_entity.id
_entity.type
_entity.pdbx_description
1 polymer ?
#
loop_
_entity_poly.entity_id
_entity_poly.type
_entity_poly.pdbx_seq_one_letter_code
_entity_poly.pdbx_strand_id
1 'polypeptide(L)'
;MELRLVGSEMCIRDSSRSFPYEEPSSLDEIKKTRPISKRKYTLDYNDVELFDRIYGAWLGRTAGCALGKPVEGWSKDQIDKYLTETNLDSLKDYFPFNEKWIMKSQKFSTQGNIQFMDRDDDMDYTILGLLALERHGDKLNSKLMAMNWMENFPFGMACTAEYSAYRNFALDILPPESGIYRNPFREWIG
;
A
#
# COMPACT_ATOMS: atom_id res chain seq x y z
N MET A 1 11.44 -26.04 8.20
CA MET A 1 11.53 -24.62 8.60
C MET A 1 10.18 -23.99 8.24
N GLU A 2 9.24 -23.97 9.19
CA GLU A 2 7.93 -23.36 8.99
C GLU A 2 8.12 -21.84 8.93
N LEU A 3 7.86 -21.26 7.78
CA LEU A 3 7.65 -19.82 7.63
C LEU A 3 6.32 -19.48 8.33
N ARG A 4 6.38 -19.10 9.60
CA ARG A 4 5.26 -18.43 10.26
C ARG A 4 5.15 -17.04 9.66
N LEU A 5 4.18 -16.88 8.80
CA LEU A 5 3.84 -15.62 8.15
C LEU A 5 3.17 -14.70 9.19
N VAL A 6 3.82 -13.61 9.54
CA VAL A 6 3.34 -12.61 10.52
C VAL A 6 1.94 -12.06 10.15
N GLY A 7 1.59 -12.03 8.85
CA GLY A 7 0.27 -11.63 8.38
C GLY A 7 -0.90 -12.55 8.76
N SER A 8 -0.64 -13.83 9.05
CA SER A 8 -1.71 -14.78 9.40
C SER A 8 -2.37 -14.49 10.75
N GLU A 9 -1.66 -13.86 11.68
CA GLU A 9 -2.21 -13.52 13.00
C GLU A 9 -3.09 -12.27 12.97
N MET A 10 -2.83 -11.33 12.07
CA MET A 10 -3.70 -10.16 11.88
C MET A 10 -5.04 -10.56 11.26
N CYS A 11 -5.03 -11.36 10.19
CA CYS A 11 -6.24 -11.86 9.55
C CYS A 11 -7.11 -12.74 10.48
N ILE A 12 -6.50 -13.51 11.39
CA ILE A 12 -7.24 -14.33 12.37
C ILE A 12 -7.92 -13.46 13.43
N ARG A 13 -7.38 -12.30 13.79
CA ARG A 13 -8.00 -11.38 14.75
C ARG A 13 -9.24 -10.70 14.17
N ASP A 14 -9.24 -10.37 12.90
CA ASP A 14 -10.38 -9.74 12.21
C ASP A 14 -11.55 -10.72 12.04
N SER A 15 -11.29 -12.02 12.07
CA SER A 15 -12.31 -13.08 12.01
C SER A 15 -12.92 -13.45 13.38
N SER A 16 -12.65 -12.70 14.44
CA SER A 16 -13.16 -12.97 15.78
C SER A 16 -14.68 -12.84 15.82
N ARG A 17 -15.36 -13.84 16.39
CA ARG A 17 -16.82 -13.80 16.63
C ARG A 17 -17.29 -12.65 17.54
N SER A 18 -16.35 -11.98 18.22
CA SER A 18 -16.57 -10.80 19.06
C SER A 18 -16.34 -9.48 18.32
N PHE A 19 -16.08 -9.51 17.00
CA PHE A 19 -15.91 -8.30 16.21
C PHE A 19 -17.24 -7.54 16.14
N PRO A 20 -17.29 -6.28 16.60
CA PRO A 20 -18.56 -5.58 16.83
C PRO A 20 -19.15 -4.93 15.57
N TYR A 21 -18.53 -5.08 14.41
CA TYR A 21 -18.93 -4.44 13.17
C TYR A 21 -19.47 -5.43 12.15
N GLU A 22 -20.39 -4.97 11.31
CA GLU A 22 -20.84 -5.73 10.15
C GLU A 22 -19.80 -5.64 9.02
N GLU A 23 -19.35 -6.79 8.52
CA GLU A 23 -18.36 -6.91 7.43
C GLU A 23 -18.96 -7.63 6.23
N PRO A 24 -19.86 -6.99 5.48
CA PRO A 24 -20.45 -7.61 4.32
C PRO A 24 -19.41 -7.78 3.20
N SER A 25 -19.43 -8.94 2.53
CA SER A 25 -18.53 -9.26 1.42
C SER A 25 -19.12 -9.00 0.05
N SER A 26 -20.45 -9.07 -0.09
CA SER A 26 -21.09 -8.78 -1.37
C SER A 26 -21.31 -7.28 -1.58
N LEU A 27 -21.17 -6.82 -2.83
CA LEU A 27 -21.38 -5.41 -3.16
C LEU A 27 -22.77 -4.90 -2.77
N ASP A 28 -23.79 -5.74 -2.88
CA ASP A 28 -25.16 -5.35 -2.55
C ASP A 28 -25.38 -5.20 -1.04
N GLU A 29 -24.75 -6.04 -0.22
CA GLU A 29 -24.75 -5.89 1.23
C GLU A 29 -23.92 -4.67 1.66
N ILE A 30 -22.73 -4.46 1.07
CA ILE A 30 -21.92 -3.26 1.29
C ILE A 30 -22.72 -1.99 0.98
N LYS A 31 -23.48 -1.98 -0.11
CA LYS A 31 -24.33 -0.84 -0.47
C LYS A 31 -25.44 -0.59 0.56
N LYS A 32 -26.01 -1.64 1.16
CA LYS A 32 -27.06 -1.54 2.18
C LYS A 32 -26.54 -0.98 3.50
N THR A 33 -25.31 -1.33 3.88
CA THR A 33 -24.68 -0.88 5.13
C THR A 33 -24.06 0.51 5.02
N ARG A 34 -23.87 1.04 3.80
CA ARG A 34 -23.31 2.38 3.62
C ARG A 34 -24.20 3.46 4.22
N PRO A 35 -23.65 4.44 4.95
CA PRO A 35 -24.41 5.58 5.41
C PRO A 35 -24.98 6.38 4.22
N ILE A 36 -26.19 6.91 4.40
CA ILE A 36 -26.80 7.82 3.43
C ILE A 36 -25.99 9.11 3.44
N SER A 37 -25.20 9.33 2.40
CA SER A 37 -24.36 10.50 2.25
C SER A 37 -24.35 11.02 0.82
N LYS A 38 -24.02 12.30 0.66
CA LYS A 38 -23.81 12.88 -0.67
C LYS A 38 -22.71 12.12 -1.39
N ARG A 39 -22.98 11.60 -2.59
CA ARG A 39 -22.03 10.80 -3.39
C ARG A 39 -21.32 11.59 -4.47
N LYS A 40 -21.83 12.77 -4.79
CA LYS A 40 -21.24 13.68 -5.76
C LYS A 40 -20.95 15.01 -5.07
N TYR A 41 -19.73 15.46 -5.20
CA TYR A 41 -19.26 16.74 -4.71
C TYR A 41 -18.78 17.55 -5.93
N THR A 42 -19.16 18.79 -5.99
CA THR A 42 -18.52 19.74 -6.92
C THR A 42 -17.28 20.26 -6.21
N LEU A 43 -16.13 20.09 -6.83
CA LEU A 43 -14.89 20.69 -6.34
C LEU A 43 -14.86 22.13 -6.88
N ASP A 44 -14.81 23.08 -5.97
CA ASP A 44 -14.71 24.51 -6.31
C ASP A 44 -13.24 24.95 -6.12
N TYR A 45 -12.35 24.30 -6.87
CA TYR A 45 -10.93 24.62 -6.90
C TYR A 45 -10.56 25.11 -8.31
N ASN A 46 -9.76 26.17 -8.35
CA ASN A 46 -9.08 26.53 -9.59
C ASN A 46 -7.90 25.57 -9.85
N ASP A 47 -7.34 25.59 -11.05
CA ASP A 47 -6.28 24.66 -11.45
C ASP A 47 -5.02 24.77 -10.57
N VAL A 48 -4.71 25.95 -10.06
CA VAL A 48 -3.54 26.17 -9.18
C VAL A 48 -3.75 25.51 -7.82
N GLU A 49 -4.93 25.68 -7.22
CA GLU A 49 -5.27 25.05 -5.94
C GLU A 49 -5.36 23.53 -6.07
N LEU A 50 -5.90 23.02 -7.17
CA LEU A 50 -5.96 21.59 -7.44
C LEU A 50 -4.56 21.01 -7.60
N PHE A 51 -3.69 21.67 -8.36
CA PHE A 51 -2.29 21.28 -8.52
C PHE A 51 -1.58 21.22 -7.17
N ASP A 52 -1.68 22.26 -6.34
CA ASP A 52 -1.03 22.34 -5.03
C ASP A 52 -1.47 21.18 -4.12
N ARG A 53 -2.77 20.87 -4.09
CA ARG A 53 -3.30 19.75 -3.31
C ARG A 53 -2.81 18.39 -3.80
N ILE A 54 -2.80 18.16 -5.10
CA ILE A 54 -2.30 16.91 -5.70
C ILE A 54 -0.79 16.80 -5.47
N TYR A 55 -0.05 17.87 -5.65
CA TYR A 55 1.40 17.91 -5.39
C TYR A 55 1.71 17.64 -3.92
N GLY A 56 0.96 18.27 -3.01
CA GLY A 56 1.07 18.00 -1.57
C GLY A 56 0.76 16.54 -1.21
N ALA A 57 -0.23 15.92 -1.87
CA ALA A 57 -0.55 14.50 -1.69
C ALA A 57 0.60 13.59 -2.14
N TRP A 58 1.23 13.88 -3.28
CA TRP A 58 2.42 13.15 -3.75
C TRP A 58 3.61 13.29 -2.80
N LEU A 59 3.90 14.51 -2.33
CA LEU A 59 4.96 14.76 -1.36
C LEU A 59 4.70 14.04 -0.04
N GLY A 60 3.46 14.10 0.46
CA GLY A 60 3.07 13.43 1.69
C GLY A 60 3.22 11.91 1.62
N ARG A 61 2.81 11.30 0.49
CA ARG A 61 3.00 9.86 0.25
C ARG A 61 4.49 9.51 0.21
N THR A 62 5.28 10.24 -0.56
CA THR A 62 6.74 10.03 -0.68
C THR A 62 7.43 10.13 0.68
N ALA A 63 7.09 11.16 1.47
CA ALA A 63 7.65 11.34 2.79
C ALA A 63 7.23 10.22 3.75
N GLY A 64 5.96 9.80 3.70
CA GLY A 64 5.43 8.70 4.49
C GLY A 64 6.09 7.36 4.18
N CYS A 65 6.24 7.03 2.90
CA CYS A 65 6.95 5.81 2.47
C CYS A 65 8.41 5.82 2.96
N ALA A 66 9.13 6.93 2.76
CA ALA A 66 10.51 7.04 3.24
C ALA A 66 10.62 6.94 4.77
N LEU A 67 9.62 7.47 5.52
CA LEU A 67 9.57 7.37 6.97
C LEU A 67 9.32 5.93 7.45
N GLY A 68 8.37 5.23 6.83
CA GLY A 68 7.95 3.89 7.23
C GLY A 68 8.89 2.77 6.81
N LYS A 69 9.54 2.91 5.66
CA LYS A 69 10.36 1.86 5.06
C LYS A 69 11.43 1.24 5.97
N PRO A 70 12.19 2.00 6.79
CA PRO A 70 13.20 1.42 7.68
C PRO A 70 12.65 0.53 8.78
N VAL A 71 11.38 0.70 9.13
CA VAL A 71 10.70 0.02 10.26
C VAL A 71 9.53 -0.85 9.81
N GLU A 72 9.42 -1.11 8.52
CA GLU A 72 8.39 -1.96 7.97
C GLU A 72 8.41 -3.36 8.62
N GLY A 73 7.23 -3.81 9.05
CA GLY A 73 7.06 -5.09 9.74
C GLY A 73 7.50 -5.10 11.21
N TRP A 74 7.96 -3.98 11.76
CA TRP A 74 8.30 -3.89 13.19
C TRP A 74 7.05 -3.74 14.06
N SER A 75 7.07 -4.38 15.23
CA SER A 75 6.09 -4.12 16.27
C SER A 75 6.35 -2.76 16.93
N LYS A 76 5.30 -2.24 17.61
CA LYS A 76 5.46 -1.02 18.42
C LYS A 76 6.60 -1.16 19.44
N ASP A 77 6.71 -2.31 20.12
CA ASP A 77 7.77 -2.54 21.10
C ASP A 77 9.17 -2.50 20.50
N GLN A 78 9.32 -2.97 19.24
CA GLN A 78 10.58 -2.89 18.53
C GLN A 78 10.92 -1.44 18.18
N ILE A 79 9.94 -0.64 17.78
CA ILE A 79 10.13 0.79 17.50
C ILE A 79 10.50 1.53 18.79
N ASP A 80 9.79 1.31 19.90
CA ASP A 80 10.07 1.93 21.18
C ASP A 80 11.47 1.60 21.69
N LYS A 81 11.88 0.33 21.54
CA LYS A 81 13.23 -0.12 21.89
C LYS A 81 14.28 0.56 21.02
N TYR A 82 14.05 0.65 19.72
CA TYR A 82 14.95 1.34 18.79
C TYR A 82 15.13 2.82 19.16
N LEU A 83 14.03 3.53 19.43
CA LEU A 83 14.08 4.94 19.85
C LEU A 83 14.91 5.10 21.14
N THR A 84 14.71 4.22 22.12
CA THR A 84 15.48 4.20 23.36
C THR A 84 16.99 3.97 23.10
N GLU A 85 17.34 2.99 22.27
CA GLU A 85 18.73 2.68 21.93
C GLU A 85 19.43 3.78 21.12
N THR A 86 18.64 4.60 20.42
CA THR A 86 19.15 5.74 19.64
C THR A 86 19.06 7.07 20.40
N ASN A 87 18.69 7.04 21.69
CA ASN A 87 18.51 8.21 22.57
C ASN A 87 17.47 9.21 22.06
N LEU A 88 16.38 8.71 21.49
CA LEU A 88 15.25 9.51 21.06
C LEU A 88 14.04 9.31 21.98
N ASP A 89 13.56 10.38 22.58
CA ASP A 89 12.34 10.37 23.40
C ASP A 89 11.08 10.20 22.54
N SER A 90 11.13 10.67 21.29
CA SER A 90 10.06 10.58 20.32
C SER A 90 10.58 10.81 18.90
N LEU A 91 9.88 10.27 17.92
CA LEU A 91 10.21 10.49 16.51
C LEU A 91 9.74 11.90 16.10
N LYS A 92 10.67 12.78 15.75
CA LYS A 92 10.42 14.15 15.26
C LYS A 92 10.91 14.38 13.83
N ASP A 93 11.61 13.41 13.28
CA ASP A 93 12.21 13.40 11.96
C ASP A 93 12.29 11.95 11.47
N TYR A 94 12.93 11.68 10.34
CA TYR A 94 13.18 10.33 9.88
C TYR A 94 14.03 9.53 10.88
N PHE A 95 13.89 8.21 10.85
CA PHE A 95 14.67 7.31 11.69
C PHE A 95 16.18 7.49 11.41
N PRO A 96 17.06 7.67 12.41
CA PRO A 96 18.49 7.69 12.20
C PRO A 96 18.96 6.30 11.72
N PHE A 97 20.05 6.25 10.95
CA PHE A 97 20.60 4.96 10.52
C PHE A 97 21.34 4.27 11.66
N ASN A 98 20.96 3.03 11.96
CA ASN A 98 21.65 2.16 12.89
C ASN A 98 21.74 0.76 12.27
N GLU A 99 22.94 0.33 11.88
CA GLU A 99 23.15 -0.93 11.15
C GLU A 99 22.82 -2.20 11.95
N LYS A 100 22.67 -2.09 13.27
CA LYS A 100 22.16 -3.18 14.11
C LYS A 100 20.69 -3.49 13.87
N TRP A 101 19.92 -2.49 13.44
CA TRP A 101 18.47 -2.52 13.34
C TRP A 101 17.95 -2.39 11.91
N ILE A 102 18.58 -1.51 11.14
CA ILE A 102 18.15 -1.12 9.80
C ILE A 102 19.08 -1.72 8.76
N MET A 103 18.52 -2.42 7.80
CA MET A 103 19.28 -3.02 6.70
C MET A 103 19.99 -1.93 5.90
N LYS A 104 21.21 -2.22 5.42
CA LYS A 104 22.00 -1.28 4.59
C LYS A 104 21.27 -0.82 3.32
N SER A 105 20.42 -1.68 2.76
CA SER A 105 19.57 -1.35 1.61
C SER A 105 18.53 -0.26 1.91
N GLN A 106 18.14 -0.09 3.16
CA GLN A 106 17.14 0.91 3.60
C GLN A 106 17.79 2.22 4.08
N LYS A 107 19.13 2.32 4.05
CA LYS A 107 19.86 3.49 4.52
C LYS A 107 19.41 4.79 3.85
N PHE A 108 19.07 4.75 2.56
CA PHE A 108 18.62 5.93 1.81
C PHE A 108 17.26 6.49 2.24
N SER A 109 16.53 5.78 3.09
CA SER A 109 15.29 6.22 3.72
C SER A 109 15.47 6.66 5.18
N THR A 110 16.71 6.93 5.62
CA THR A 110 17.02 7.32 7.00
C THR A 110 17.53 8.76 7.11
N GLN A 111 17.42 9.34 8.31
CA GLN A 111 17.78 10.71 8.61
C GLN A 111 19.22 11.04 8.13
N GLY A 112 19.35 12.13 7.41
CA GLY A 112 20.62 12.60 6.86
C GLY A 112 21.17 11.82 5.66
N ASN A 113 20.47 10.76 5.23
CA ASN A 113 20.87 9.94 4.09
C ASN A 113 19.90 10.03 2.90
N ILE A 114 18.74 10.68 3.07
CA ILE A 114 17.73 10.84 2.01
C ILE A 114 18.24 11.87 1.00
N GLN A 115 18.43 11.45 -0.24
CA GLN A 115 18.80 12.30 -1.38
C GLN A 115 17.76 12.26 -2.49
N PHE A 116 16.92 11.23 -2.52
CA PHE A 116 15.84 10.98 -3.48
C PHE A 116 14.86 10.00 -2.84
N MET A 117 13.67 9.85 -3.42
CA MET A 117 12.78 8.76 -3.06
C MET A 117 13.37 7.43 -3.55
N ASP A 118 13.82 6.59 -2.63
CA ASP A 118 14.21 5.23 -2.95
C ASP A 118 12.98 4.42 -3.41
N ARG A 119 13.20 3.46 -4.31
CA ARG A 119 12.10 2.67 -4.87
C ARG A 119 11.29 2.00 -3.75
N ASP A 120 9.98 2.10 -3.85
CA ASP A 120 9.00 1.54 -2.93
C ASP A 120 7.76 1.09 -3.71
N ASP A 121 7.16 -0.05 -3.36
CA ASP A 121 6.00 -0.57 -4.06
C ASP A 121 4.75 0.30 -3.83
N ASP A 122 4.61 0.95 -2.68
CA ASP A 122 3.56 1.93 -2.42
C ASP A 122 3.60 3.10 -3.43
N MET A 123 4.80 3.49 -3.88
CA MET A 123 4.96 4.49 -4.94
C MET A 123 4.76 3.89 -6.32
N ASP A 124 5.25 2.68 -6.58
CA ASP A 124 5.11 2.00 -7.86
C ASP A 124 3.62 1.86 -8.25
N TYR A 125 2.76 1.39 -7.36
CA TYR A 125 1.33 1.25 -7.64
C TYR A 125 0.63 2.58 -7.85
N THR A 126 1.06 3.63 -7.18
CA THR A 126 0.53 4.98 -7.39
C THR A 126 0.91 5.52 -8.78
N ILE A 127 2.15 5.30 -9.22
CA ILE A 127 2.61 5.68 -10.57
C ILE A 127 1.88 4.86 -11.63
N LEU A 128 1.72 3.56 -11.43
CA LEU A 128 0.95 2.69 -12.34
C LEU A 128 -0.51 3.14 -12.46
N GLY A 129 -1.11 3.58 -11.36
CA GLY A 129 -2.45 4.16 -11.34
C GLY A 129 -2.54 5.44 -12.17
N LEU A 130 -1.55 6.33 -12.04
CA LEU A 130 -1.48 7.55 -12.85
C LEU A 130 -1.33 7.24 -14.34
N LEU A 131 -0.41 6.36 -14.71
CA LEU A 131 -0.20 5.94 -16.11
C LEU A 131 -1.47 5.34 -16.71
N ALA A 132 -2.18 4.49 -15.95
CA ALA A 132 -3.42 3.90 -16.38
C ALA A 132 -4.53 4.96 -16.57
N LEU A 133 -4.62 5.93 -15.67
CA LEU A 133 -5.58 7.03 -15.76
C LEU A 133 -5.28 7.94 -16.95
N GLU A 134 -4.03 8.31 -17.18
CA GLU A 134 -3.61 9.09 -18.35
C GLU A 134 -3.97 8.41 -19.68
N ARG A 135 -3.78 7.08 -19.74
CA ARG A 135 -4.04 6.31 -20.95
C ARG A 135 -5.53 6.07 -21.23
N HIS A 136 -6.32 5.84 -20.19
CA HIS A 136 -7.68 5.33 -20.33
C HIS A 136 -8.77 6.28 -19.84
N GLY A 137 -8.43 7.27 -19.02
CA GLY A 137 -9.37 8.24 -18.46
C GLY A 137 -10.54 7.56 -17.74
N ASP A 138 -11.74 8.00 -18.06
CA ASP A 138 -13.01 7.50 -17.53
C ASP A 138 -13.38 6.05 -17.94
N LYS A 139 -12.67 5.49 -18.92
CA LYS A 139 -12.82 4.10 -19.37
C LYS A 139 -12.01 3.10 -18.55
N LEU A 140 -11.17 3.59 -17.63
CA LEU A 140 -10.33 2.75 -16.79
C LEU A 140 -11.19 1.76 -16.00
N ASN A 141 -10.78 0.49 -16.02
CA ASN A 141 -11.39 -0.60 -15.26
C ASN A 141 -10.31 -1.60 -14.83
N SER A 142 -10.68 -2.59 -14.03
CA SER A 142 -9.72 -3.55 -13.47
C SER A 142 -8.97 -4.37 -14.52
N LYS A 143 -9.57 -4.67 -15.68
CA LYS A 143 -8.90 -5.38 -16.78
C LYS A 143 -7.83 -4.51 -17.44
N LEU A 144 -8.15 -3.23 -17.69
CA LEU A 144 -7.19 -2.28 -18.23
C LEU A 144 -6.05 -2.00 -17.24
N MET A 145 -6.35 -2.01 -15.95
CA MET A 145 -5.31 -1.92 -14.92
C MET A 145 -4.39 -3.14 -14.93
N ALA A 146 -4.94 -4.36 -15.04
CA ALA A 146 -4.13 -5.58 -15.16
C ALA A 146 -3.21 -5.55 -16.40
N MET A 147 -3.72 -5.09 -17.54
CA MET A 147 -2.91 -4.89 -18.74
C MET A 147 -1.79 -3.87 -18.52
N ASN A 148 -2.11 -2.74 -17.86
CA ASN A 148 -1.14 -1.72 -17.52
C ASN A 148 -0.02 -2.27 -16.62
N TRP A 149 -0.34 -3.15 -15.66
CA TRP A 149 0.69 -3.83 -14.86
C TRP A 149 1.59 -4.71 -15.73
N MET A 150 1.01 -5.55 -16.58
CA MET A 150 1.79 -6.43 -17.45
C MET A 150 2.72 -5.67 -18.41
N GLU A 151 2.34 -4.47 -18.81
CA GLU A 151 3.13 -3.63 -19.71
C GLU A 151 4.24 -2.83 -19.01
N ASN A 152 3.99 -2.36 -17.77
CA ASN A 152 4.82 -1.34 -17.13
C ASN A 152 5.42 -1.77 -15.79
N PHE A 153 4.99 -2.90 -15.21
CA PHE A 153 5.46 -3.36 -13.92
C PHE A 153 6.14 -4.72 -14.01
N PRO A 154 7.44 -4.82 -13.71
CA PRO A 154 8.13 -6.11 -13.74
C PRO A 154 7.54 -7.09 -12.73
N PHE A 155 7.22 -8.30 -13.16
CA PHE A 155 6.64 -9.35 -12.32
C PHE A 155 7.40 -9.60 -11.01
N GLY A 156 8.73 -9.58 -11.05
CA GLY A 156 9.58 -9.78 -9.87
C GLY A 156 9.55 -8.65 -8.83
N MET A 157 8.82 -7.56 -9.11
CA MET A 157 8.63 -6.44 -8.18
C MET A 157 7.31 -6.52 -7.41
N ALA A 158 6.39 -7.40 -7.84
CA ALA A 158 5.15 -7.63 -7.14
C ALA A 158 5.37 -8.50 -5.89
N CYS A 159 4.65 -8.20 -4.82
CA CYS A 159 4.71 -8.95 -3.56
C CYS A 159 3.39 -9.68 -3.31
N THR A 160 3.43 -10.73 -2.51
CA THR A 160 2.30 -11.47 -1.92
C THR A 160 1.04 -11.58 -2.82
N ALA A 161 -0.02 -10.88 -2.50
CA ALA A 161 -1.32 -11.00 -3.21
C ALA A 161 -1.25 -10.44 -4.63
N GLU A 162 -0.53 -9.36 -4.86
CA GLU A 162 -0.29 -8.75 -6.16
C GLU A 162 0.51 -9.69 -7.07
N TYR A 163 1.54 -10.34 -6.54
CA TYR A 163 2.30 -11.35 -7.25
C TYR A 163 1.40 -12.50 -7.72
N SER A 164 0.52 -12.98 -6.85
CA SER A 164 -0.41 -14.06 -7.20
C SER A 164 -1.42 -13.61 -8.26
N ALA A 165 -1.95 -12.39 -8.15
CA ALA A 165 -2.83 -11.81 -9.15
C ALA A 165 -2.11 -11.62 -10.49
N TYR A 166 -0.89 -11.12 -10.48
CA TYR A 166 -0.10 -10.90 -11.68
C TYR A 166 0.24 -12.21 -12.39
N ARG A 167 0.63 -13.25 -11.65
CA ARG A 167 0.78 -14.60 -12.20
C ARG A 167 -0.49 -15.06 -12.90
N ASN A 168 -1.65 -14.77 -12.31
CA ASN A 168 -2.94 -15.14 -12.89
C ASN A 168 -3.21 -14.36 -14.18
N PHE A 169 -2.83 -13.08 -14.29
CA PHE A 169 -2.91 -12.32 -15.56
C PHE A 169 -2.12 -13.00 -16.67
N ALA A 170 -0.91 -13.47 -16.38
CA ALA A 170 -0.08 -14.19 -17.35
C ALA A 170 -0.68 -15.55 -17.79
N LEU A 171 -1.62 -16.09 -17.02
CA LEU A 171 -2.40 -17.29 -17.34
C LEU A 171 -3.77 -16.97 -17.97
N ASP A 172 -3.99 -15.73 -18.39
CA ASP A 172 -5.26 -15.23 -18.96
C ASP A 172 -6.44 -15.29 -17.97
N ILE A 173 -6.15 -15.35 -16.69
CA ILE A 173 -7.15 -15.19 -15.61
C ILE A 173 -7.18 -13.74 -15.22
N LEU A 174 -8.16 -12.99 -15.74
CA LEU A 174 -8.26 -11.56 -15.56
C LEU A 174 -9.10 -11.18 -14.31
N PRO A 175 -9.04 -9.91 -13.84
CA PRO A 175 -9.90 -9.45 -12.75
C PRO A 175 -11.39 -9.62 -13.06
N PRO A 176 -12.22 -9.94 -12.05
CA PRO A 176 -11.88 -10.05 -10.62
C PRO A 176 -11.29 -11.40 -10.19
N GLU A 177 -11.40 -12.45 -11.00
CA GLU A 177 -10.97 -13.82 -10.65
C GLU A 177 -9.48 -13.91 -10.33
N SER A 178 -8.64 -13.10 -10.98
CA SER A 178 -7.19 -13.09 -10.74
C SER A 178 -6.83 -12.78 -9.29
N GLY A 179 -7.60 -11.94 -8.62
CA GLY A 179 -7.40 -11.60 -7.20
C GLY A 179 -7.74 -12.75 -6.25
N ILE A 180 -8.57 -13.71 -6.72
CA ILE A 180 -9.13 -14.78 -5.89
C ILE A 180 -8.48 -16.14 -6.22
N TYR A 181 -8.34 -16.45 -7.51
CA TYR A 181 -7.93 -17.77 -7.97
C TYR A 181 -6.53 -18.14 -7.48
N ARG A 182 -6.45 -19.19 -6.68
CA ARG A 182 -5.19 -19.68 -6.08
C ARG A 182 -4.31 -18.56 -5.51
N ASN A 183 -4.93 -17.56 -4.90
CA ASN A 183 -4.25 -16.46 -4.21
C ASN A 183 -4.37 -16.66 -2.70
N PRO A 184 -3.37 -17.27 -2.04
CA PRO A 184 -3.41 -17.51 -0.60
C PRO A 184 -3.28 -16.22 0.23
N PHE A 185 -2.89 -15.13 -0.42
CA PHE A 185 -2.66 -13.82 0.21
C PHE A 185 -3.78 -12.82 -0.06
N ARG A 186 -4.88 -13.23 -0.70
CA ARG A 186 -5.97 -12.33 -1.13
C ARG A 186 -6.57 -11.48 -0.02
N GLU A 187 -6.47 -11.92 1.22
CA GLU A 187 -7.01 -11.23 2.39
C GLU A 187 -5.97 -10.35 3.11
N TRP A 188 -4.74 -10.28 2.59
CA TRP A 188 -3.67 -9.51 3.22
C TRP A 188 -3.72 -8.02 2.91
N ILE A 189 -4.40 -7.64 1.84
CA ILE A 189 -4.53 -6.27 1.35
C ILE A 189 -5.88 -5.67 1.79
N GLY A 190 -6.43 -6.15 2.80
CA GLY A 190 -7.62 -5.57 3.40
C GLY A 190 -7.23 -4.40 4.31
#